data_7bbdd17acd5c50343fb126dfa56e9f37
#
_entry.id   7bbdd17acd5c50343fb126dfa56e9f37
#
_cell.length_a   1.000
_cell.length_b   1.000
_cell.length_c   1.000
_cell.angle_alpha   90.00
_cell.angle_beta   90.00
_cell.angle_gamma   90.00
#
_symmetry.space_group_name_H-M   'P 1'
#
loop_
_entity.id
_entity.type
_entity.pdbx_description
1 polymer ?
#
loop_
_entity_poly.entity_id
_entity_poly.type
_entity_poly.pdbx_seq_one_letter_code
_entity_poly.pdbx_strand_id
1 'polypeptide(L)'
;MLTNYHTHTTRCGHAEGTEEDYILTALRCGYKVLGFSDHTPWAYATPGFVSRIRMLPSQLDDYVLTLRGLREKYADKLHIRIGLEAEYFPAYLGWLREEMERLDIEYLILGCHYDTTDEQDARASRFGGSTSTAHGRRYAEQVVEALETGLYRYLAHPDLFLNRVTAVSYTHLRA
;
A
#
# COMPACT_ATOMS: atom_id res chain seq x y z
N MET A 1 -15.89 -0.16 17.88
CA MET A 1 -14.47 -0.62 18.07
C MET A 1 -13.61 0.16 17.10
N LEU A 2 -12.54 0.82 17.59
CA LEU A 2 -11.62 1.55 16.71
C LEU A 2 -10.63 0.59 16.06
N THR A 3 -10.51 0.67 14.74
CA THR A 3 -9.60 -0.14 13.94
C THR A 3 -8.90 0.72 12.91
N ASN A 4 -7.63 0.42 12.62
CA ASN A 4 -6.90 0.98 11.50
C ASN A 4 -6.11 -0.13 10.81
N TYR A 5 -6.16 -0.21 9.50
CA TYR A 5 -5.45 -1.20 8.68
C TYR A 5 -4.47 -0.57 7.71
N HIS A 6 -4.30 0.76 7.75
CA HIS A 6 -3.42 1.47 6.84
C HIS A 6 -2.40 2.31 7.64
N THR A 7 -1.28 1.69 7.99
CA THR A 7 -0.20 2.32 8.75
C THR A 7 1.14 1.97 8.12
N HIS A 8 1.93 3.00 7.81
CA HIS A 8 3.28 2.86 7.29
C HIS A 8 4.33 2.91 8.38
N THR A 9 5.51 2.33 8.10
CA THR A 9 6.70 2.41 8.95
C THR A 9 7.79 3.25 8.27
N THR A 10 8.87 3.48 8.98
CA THR A 10 10.03 4.21 8.42
C THR A 10 10.67 3.52 7.21
N ARG A 11 10.38 2.22 6.98
CA ARG A 11 10.92 1.46 5.84
C ARG A 11 10.44 1.98 4.50
N CYS A 12 9.26 2.60 4.44
CA CYS A 12 8.76 3.21 3.19
C CYS A 12 9.30 4.63 2.93
N GLY A 13 10.15 5.17 3.83
CA GLY A 13 10.84 6.43 3.64
C GLY A 13 10.00 7.71 3.80
N HIS A 14 8.74 7.61 4.22
CA HIS A 14 7.85 8.76 4.43
C HIS A 14 7.03 8.69 5.71
N ALA A 15 7.38 7.79 6.62
CA ALA A 15 6.84 7.73 7.97
C ALA A 15 7.98 7.92 8.98
N GLU A 16 7.66 8.38 10.17
CA GLU A 16 8.60 8.64 11.26
C GLU A 16 8.22 7.82 12.50
N GLY A 17 9.17 7.60 13.40
CA GLY A 17 8.98 6.81 14.62
C GLY A 17 9.13 5.30 14.39
N THR A 18 9.10 4.55 15.48
CA THR A 18 9.17 3.08 15.45
C THR A 18 7.77 2.47 15.34
N GLU A 19 7.68 1.20 14.93
CA GLU A 19 6.44 0.45 14.95
C GLU A 19 5.80 0.43 16.34
N GLU A 20 6.64 0.40 17.37
CA GLU A 20 6.18 0.44 18.76
C GLU A 20 5.57 1.80 19.15
N ASP A 21 6.08 2.91 18.62
CA ASP A 21 5.48 4.24 18.83
C ASP A 21 4.05 4.32 18.27
N TYR A 22 3.80 3.70 17.11
CA TYR A 22 2.46 3.60 16.53
C TYR A 22 1.55 2.75 17.40
N ILE A 23 2.03 1.60 17.90
CA ILE A 23 1.29 0.71 18.81
C ILE A 23 0.90 1.44 20.10
N LEU A 24 1.86 2.11 20.75
CA LEU A 24 1.61 2.87 21.97
C LEU A 24 0.61 4.01 21.74
N THR A 25 0.69 4.67 20.59
CA THR A 25 -0.26 5.70 20.21
C THR A 25 -1.65 5.13 19.96
N ALA A 26 -1.76 4.01 19.24
CA ALA A 26 -3.01 3.32 19.01
C ALA A 26 -3.68 2.91 20.34
N LEU A 27 -2.92 2.38 21.28
CA LEU A 27 -3.41 2.02 22.61
C LEU A 27 -3.93 3.25 23.37
N ARG A 28 -3.19 4.37 23.37
CA ARG A 28 -3.65 5.64 23.99
C ARG A 28 -4.93 6.17 23.38
N CYS A 29 -5.12 5.97 22.07
CA CYS A 29 -6.33 6.37 21.35
C CYS A 29 -7.48 5.36 21.45
N GLY A 30 -7.31 4.26 22.18
CA GLY A 30 -8.36 3.25 22.39
C GLY A 30 -8.59 2.31 21.21
N TYR A 31 -7.65 2.19 20.28
CA TYR A 31 -7.73 1.21 19.20
C TYR A 31 -7.70 -0.21 19.74
N LYS A 32 -8.38 -1.10 19.04
CA LYS A 32 -8.41 -2.54 19.33
C LYS A 32 -7.73 -3.38 18.26
N VAL A 33 -7.62 -2.83 17.05
CA VAL A 33 -6.90 -3.47 15.94
C VAL A 33 -6.03 -2.42 15.28
N LEU A 34 -4.77 -2.74 15.07
CA LEU A 34 -3.82 -1.96 14.28
C LEU A 34 -3.19 -2.86 13.21
N GLY A 35 -3.40 -2.53 11.97
CA GLY A 35 -2.76 -3.17 10.83
C GLY A 35 -1.62 -2.31 10.30
N PHE A 36 -0.47 -2.92 10.10
CA PHE A 36 0.64 -2.32 9.36
C PHE A 36 0.55 -2.75 7.90
N SER A 37 0.78 -1.81 7.00
CA SER A 37 0.66 -2.03 5.55
C SER A 37 1.62 -1.12 4.79
N ASP A 38 2.92 -1.34 4.99
CA ASP A 38 3.94 -0.63 4.22
C ASP A 38 3.79 -0.91 2.72
N HIS A 39 4.28 0.00 1.89
CA HIS A 39 4.33 -0.20 0.45
C HIS A 39 5.10 -1.47 0.09
N THR A 40 4.50 -2.27 -0.77
CA THR A 40 5.08 -3.54 -1.24
C THR A 40 6.46 -3.33 -1.84
N PRO A 41 7.49 -4.07 -1.37
CA PRO A 41 8.85 -4.01 -1.92
C PRO A 41 8.96 -4.86 -3.17
N TRP A 42 8.45 -4.38 -4.29
CA TRP A 42 8.45 -5.14 -5.53
C TRP A 42 9.84 -5.61 -5.95
N ALA A 43 9.95 -6.87 -6.37
CA ALA A 43 11.16 -7.42 -6.98
C ALA A 43 11.27 -6.98 -8.44
N TYR A 44 11.59 -5.71 -8.64
CA TYR A 44 11.65 -5.09 -9.96
C TYR A 44 12.62 -5.78 -10.92
N ALA A 45 12.22 -5.87 -12.19
CA ALA A 45 13.04 -6.46 -13.24
C ALA A 45 14.17 -5.54 -13.73
N THR A 46 14.04 -4.22 -13.53
CA THR A 46 15.03 -3.24 -13.96
C THR A 46 16.29 -3.30 -13.06
N PRO A 47 17.46 -3.70 -13.61
CA PRO A 47 18.68 -3.82 -12.81
C PRO A 47 19.07 -2.49 -12.15
N GLY A 48 19.32 -2.53 -10.84
CA GLY A 48 19.76 -1.37 -10.06
C GLY A 48 18.68 -0.34 -9.75
N PHE A 49 17.45 -0.57 -10.17
CA PHE A 49 16.35 0.31 -9.78
C PHE A 49 15.99 0.13 -8.29
N VAL A 50 15.87 1.25 -7.59
CA VAL A 50 15.43 1.31 -6.19
C VAL A 50 14.33 2.36 -6.08
N SER A 51 13.16 1.93 -5.68
CA SER A 51 12.06 2.84 -5.38
C SER A 51 12.35 3.63 -4.10
N ARG A 52 11.91 4.91 -4.07
CA ARG A 52 12.15 5.80 -2.93
C ARG A 52 10.99 5.82 -1.93
N ILE A 53 9.90 5.13 -2.24
CA ILE A 53 8.67 5.17 -1.43
C ILE A 53 8.36 3.83 -0.78
N ARG A 54 9.24 2.85 -0.89
CA ARG A 54 9.03 1.51 -0.35
C ARG A 54 10.32 0.89 0.17
N MET A 55 10.19 -0.08 1.06
CA MET A 55 11.32 -0.88 1.53
C MET A 55 11.96 -1.67 0.37
N LEU A 56 13.17 -2.16 0.57
CA LEU A 56 13.80 -3.12 -0.34
C LEU A 56 13.20 -4.52 -0.13
N PRO A 57 13.19 -5.40 -1.17
CA PRO A 57 12.77 -6.80 -0.99
C PRO A 57 13.51 -7.52 0.14
N SER A 58 14.81 -7.22 0.33
CA SER A 58 15.62 -7.77 1.43
C SER A 58 15.19 -7.34 2.84
N GLN A 59 14.34 -6.33 2.96
CA GLN A 59 13.84 -5.85 4.26
C GLN A 59 12.47 -6.44 4.62
N LEU A 60 11.82 -7.18 3.70
CA LEU A 60 10.48 -7.71 3.92
C LEU A 60 10.43 -8.72 5.06
N ASP A 61 11.44 -9.59 5.18
CA ASP A 61 11.55 -10.54 6.29
C ASP A 61 11.68 -9.83 7.63
N ASP A 62 12.55 -8.82 7.72
CA ASP A 62 12.73 -8.01 8.92
C ASP A 62 11.45 -7.27 9.31
N TYR A 63 10.73 -6.71 8.34
CA TYR A 63 9.42 -6.07 8.55
C TYR A 63 8.44 -7.04 9.23
N VAL A 64 8.26 -8.23 8.65
CA VAL A 64 7.31 -9.22 9.18
C VAL A 64 7.75 -9.75 10.54
N LEU A 65 9.04 -10.05 10.72
CA LEU A 65 9.58 -10.56 11.99
C LEU A 65 9.45 -9.53 13.11
N THR A 66 9.76 -8.27 12.85
CA THR A 66 9.59 -7.16 13.81
C THR A 66 8.15 -7.06 14.27
N LEU A 67 7.20 -7.06 13.32
CA LEU A 67 5.77 -6.96 13.64
C LEU A 67 5.23 -8.18 14.38
N ARG A 68 5.73 -9.38 14.08
CA ARG A 68 5.38 -10.60 14.83
C ARG A 68 5.84 -10.52 16.29
N GLY A 69 7.07 -10.08 16.53
CA GLY A 69 7.57 -9.88 17.89
C GLY A 69 6.74 -8.85 18.67
N LEU A 70 6.37 -7.76 18.03
CA LEU A 70 5.50 -6.75 18.64
C LEU A 70 4.06 -7.28 18.84
N ARG A 71 3.53 -8.07 17.93
CA ARG A 71 2.22 -8.72 18.09
C ARG A 71 2.19 -9.64 19.30
N GLU A 72 3.22 -10.42 19.53
CA GLU A 72 3.34 -11.26 20.73
C GLU A 72 3.45 -10.41 22.01
N LYS A 73 4.27 -9.37 21.98
CA LYS A 73 4.47 -8.45 23.11
C LYS A 73 3.19 -7.75 23.57
N TYR A 74 2.30 -7.43 22.65
CA TYR A 74 1.08 -6.67 22.90
C TYR A 74 -0.22 -7.49 22.75
N ALA A 75 -0.13 -8.82 22.69
CA ALA A 75 -1.24 -9.72 22.37
C ALA A 75 -2.47 -9.54 23.28
N ASP A 76 -2.28 -9.19 24.54
CA ASP A 76 -3.33 -8.95 25.54
C ASP A 76 -4.00 -7.56 25.43
N LYS A 77 -3.44 -6.63 24.63
CA LYS A 77 -3.84 -5.22 24.58
C LYS A 77 -4.35 -4.77 23.21
N LEU A 78 -3.72 -5.27 22.14
CA LEU A 78 -3.96 -4.81 20.78
C LEU A 78 -3.83 -5.96 19.79
N HIS A 79 -4.81 -6.12 18.92
CA HIS A 79 -4.69 -7.06 17.79
C HIS A 79 -3.88 -6.41 16.68
N ILE A 80 -2.63 -6.85 16.49
CA ILE A 80 -1.76 -6.38 15.41
C ILE A 80 -1.95 -7.28 14.19
N ARG A 81 -2.16 -6.66 13.03
CA ARG A 81 -2.29 -7.31 11.73
C ARG A 81 -1.15 -6.90 10.82
N ILE A 82 -0.65 -7.86 10.04
CA ILE A 82 0.50 -7.69 9.15
C ILE A 82 0.03 -7.79 7.71
N GLY A 83 0.12 -6.69 7.00
CA GLY A 83 -0.29 -6.58 5.60
C GLY A 83 0.70 -5.75 4.79
N LEU A 84 0.31 -5.46 3.55
CA LEU A 84 1.04 -4.56 2.66
C LEU A 84 0.03 -3.66 1.91
N GLU A 85 0.44 -2.44 1.60
CA GLU A 85 -0.19 -1.65 0.57
C GLU A 85 0.49 -1.96 -0.76
N ALA A 86 -0.26 -2.55 -1.68
CA ALA A 86 0.28 -3.03 -2.94
C ALA A 86 -0.46 -2.41 -4.12
N GLU A 87 0.29 -1.92 -5.09
CA GLU A 87 -0.23 -1.57 -6.40
C GLU A 87 -0.67 -2.82 -7.17
N TYR A 88 -1.43 -2.62 -8.21
CA TYR A 88 -1.73 -3.66 -9.18
C TYR A 88 -0.71 -3.64 -10.31
N PHE A 89 0.35 -4.43 -10.15
CA PHE A 89 1.38 -4.64 -11.17
C PHE A 89 1.34 -6.09 -11.66
N PRO A 90 0.56 -6.39 -12.73
CA PRO A 90 0.33 -7.77 -13.19
C PRO A 90 1.61 -8.58 -13.37
N ALA A 91 2.69 -7.97 -13.85
CA ALA A 91 3.97 -8.65 -14.07
C ALA A 91 4.63 -9.17 -12.77
N TYR A 92 4.28 -8.60 -11.62
CA TYR A 92 4.90 -8.91 -10.33
C TYR A 92 3.97 -9.64 -9.35
N LEU A 93 2.70 -9.88 -9.72
CA LEU A 93 1.74 -10.53 -8.82
C LEU A 93 2.12 -11.98 -8.45
N GLY A 94 2.84 -12.67 -9.34
CA GLY A 94 3.37 -14.01 -9.03
C GLY A 94 4.29 -13.98 -7.82
N TRP A 95 5.31 -13.12 -7.87
CA TRP A 95 6.23 -12.90 -6.76
C TRP A 95 5.50 -12.46 -5.47
N LEU A 96 4.56 -11.52 -5.58
CA LEU A 96 3.81 -11.07 -4.41
C LEU A 96 3.04 -12.20 -3.72
N ARG A 97 2.39 -13.08 -4.49
CA ARG A 97 1.67 -14.25 -3.94
C ARG A 97 2.60 -15.22 -3.22
N GLU A 98 3.77 -15.49 -3.79
CA GLU A 98 4.80 -16.35 -3.19
C GLU A 98 5.29 -15.76 -1.86
N GLU A 99 5.56 -14.44 -1.79
CA GLU A 99 6.00 -13.78 -0.57
C GLU A 99 4.89 -13.72 0.49
N MET A 100 3.65 -13.49 0.08
CA MET A 100 2.51 -13.53 1.00
C MET A 100 2.36 -14.90 1.67
N GLU A 101 2.47 -15.97 0.89
CA GLU A 101 2.41 -17.34 1.40
C GLU A 101 3.62 -17.65 2.30
N ARG A 102 4.83 -17.35 1.83
CA ARG A 102 6.08 -17.60 2.55
C ARG A 102 6.12 -16.91 3.91
N LEU A 103 5.62 -15.69 3.98
CA LEU A 103 5.67 -14.85 5.17
C LEU A 103 4.34 -14.74 5.90
N ASP A 104 3.31 -15.49 5.52
CA ASP A 104 1.97 -15.44 6.12
C ASP A 104 1.48 -13.98 6.30
N ILE A 105 1.56 -13.20 5.20
CA ILE A 105 1.04 -11.83 5.15
C ILE A 105 -0.47 -11.90 5.05
N GLU A 106 -1.16 -11.27 6.01
CA GLU A 106 -2.58 -11.51 6.28
C GLU A 106 -3.53 -10.80 5.32
N TYR A 107 -3.11 -9.65 4.77
CA TYR A 107 -3.98 -8.84 3.90
C TYR A 107 -3.19 -7.91 2.99
N LEU A 108 -3.84 -7.52 1.90
CA LEU A 108 -3.39 -6.44 1.02
C LEU A 108 -4.42 -5.32 0.98
N ILE A 109 -3.92 -4.09 0.94
CA ILE A 109 -4.68 -2.88 0.58
C ILE A 109 -4.27 -2.50 -0.84
N LEU A 110 -5.22 -2.18 -1.70
CA LEU A 110 -4.91 -1.68 -3.03
C LEU A 110 -4.50 -0.21 -2.96
N GLY A 111 -3.23 0.09 -3.19
CA GLY A 111 -2.72 1.44 -3.38
C GLY A 111 -2.55 1.73 -4.87
N CYS A 112 -3.57 2.23 -5.54
CA CYS A 112 -3.52 2.46 -6.99
C CYS A 112 -2.78 3.77 -7.32
N HIS A 113 -1.44 3.78 -7.18
CA HIS A 113 -0.61 4.98 -7.34
C HIS A 113 -0.16 5.21 -8.78
N TYR A 114 0.04 4.15 -9.56
CA TYR A 114 0.65 4.17 -10.88
C TYR A 114 -0.17 3.35 -11.89
N ASP A 115 -0.26 3.86 -13.12
CA ASP A 115 -0.86 3.12 -14.24
C ASP A 115 -0.01 1.91 -14.66
N THR A 116 1.30 2.11 -14.66
CA THR A 116 2.29 1.05 -14.88
C THR A 116 3.16 0.91 -13.63
N THR A 117 4.41 0.49 -13.77
CA THR A 117 5.33 0.47 -12.62
C THR A 117 6.01 1.82 -12.43
N ASP A 118 6.60 2.04 -11.26
CA ASP A 118 7.45 3.20 -10.98
C ASP A 118 8.90 3.01 -11.45
N GLU A 119 9.22 1.88 -12.14
CA GLU A 119 10.56 1.57 -12.66
C GLU A 119 11.00 2.43 -13.84
N GLN A 120 10.05 2.90 -14.65
CA GLN A 120 10.35 3.62 -15.89
C GLN A 120 10.24 5.12 -15.68
N ASP A 121 9.07 5.68 -15.89
CA ASP A 121 8.77 7.08 -15.65
C ASP A 121 7.67 7.22 -14.60
N ALA A 122 8.09 7.24 -13.34
CA ALA A 122 7.18 7.37 -12.21
C ALA A 122 6.29 8.64 -12.28
N ARG A 123 6.71 9.69 -12.98
CA ARG A 123 5.90 10.91 -13.15
C ARG A 123 4.81 10.72 -14.19
N ALA A 124 5.13 10.09 -15.32
CA ALA A 124 4.17 9.85 -16.39
C ALA A 124 3.13 8.80 -16.00
N SER A 125 3.55 7.76 -15.27
CA SER A 125 2.65 6.68 -14.84
C SER A 125 1.84 6.99 -13.59
N ARG A 126 2.17 8.04 -12.84
CA ARG A 126 1.51 8.37 -11.57
C ARG A 126 0.09 8.91 -11.79
N PHE A 127 -0.90 8.29 -11.17
CA PHE A 127 -2.30 8.75 -11.21
C PHE A 127 -2.49 10.09 -10.50
N GLY A 128 -1.94 10.24 -9.31
CA GLY A 128 -2.03 11.48 -8.56
C GLY A 128 -1.24 12.62 -9.22
N GLY A 129 -1.94 13.67 -9.65
CA GLY A 129 -1.34 14.86 -10.26
C GLY A 129 -1.55 15.00 -11.75
N SER A 130 -2.21 14.07 -12.40
CA SER A 130 -2.68 14.22 -13.79
C SER A 130 -3.94 15.08 -13.86
N THR A 131 -4.05 15.91 -14.87
CA THR A 131 -5.28 16.66 -15.21
C THR A 131 -6.07 15.98 -16.33
N SER A 132 -5.61 14.84 -16.83
CA SER A 132 -6.23 14.11 -17.93
C SER A 132 -7.42 13.28 -17.46
N THR A 133 -8.57 13.43 -18.13
CA THR A 133 -9.75 12.58 -17.89
C THR A 133 -9.49 11.12 -18.28
N ALA A 134 -8.59 10.88 -19.24
CA ALA A 134 -8.17 9.53 -19.63
C ALA A 134 -7.48 8.80 -18.46
N HIS A 135 -6.69 9.49 -17.66
CA HIS A 135 -6.08 8.93 -16.45
C HIS A 135 -7.12 8.53 -15.40
N GLY A 136 -8.17 9.32 -15.20
CA GLY A 136 -9.26 8.97 -14.29
C GLY A 136 -10.00 7.70 -14.72
N ARG A 137 -10.24 7.54 -16.03
CA ARG A 137 -10.84 6.32 -16.59
C ARG A 137 -9.91 5.11 -16.40
N ARG A 138 -8.62 5.25 -16.75
CA ARG A 138 -7.64 4.19 -16.59
C ARG A 138 -7.46 3.79 -15.12
N TYR A 139 -7.49 4.77 -14.20
CA TYR A 139 -7.50 4.49 -12.76
C TYR A 139 -8.68 3.58 -12.38
N ALA A 140 -9.90 3.91 -12.81
CA ALA A 140 -11.07 3.12 -12.49
C ALA A 140 -11.00 1.70 -13.07
N GLU A 141 -10.54 1.57 -14.32
CA GLU A 141 -10.34 0.27 -14.99
C GLU A 141 -9.34 -0.58 -14.19
N GLN A 142 -8.19 -0.02 -13.82
CA GLN A 142 -7.15 -0.74 -13.07
C GLN A 142 -7.62 -1.14 -11.67
N VAL A 143 -8.42 -0.30 -11.01
CA VAL A 143 -9.02 -0.63 -9.71
C VAL A 143 -9.94 -1.84 -9.84
N VAL A 144 -10.78 -1.89 -10.88
CA VAL A 144 -11.67 -3.04 -11.14
C VAL A 144 -10.84 -4.30 -11.41
N GLU A 145 -9.87 -4.22 -12.34
CA GLU A 145 -8.96 -5.33 -12.65
C GLU A 145 -8.27 -5.89 -11.40
N ALA A 146 -7.78 -4.98 -10.53
CA ALA A 146 -7.11 -5.36 -9.28
C ALA A 146 -8.07 -6.08 -8.31
N LEU A 147 -9.25 -5.52 -8.08
CA LEU A 147 -10.23 -6.08 -7.14
C LEU A 147 -10.78 -7.42 -7.61
N GLU A 148 -10.93 -7.64 -8.92
CA GLU A 148 -11.34 -8.92 -9.52
C GLU A 148 -10.34 -10.05 -9.25
N THR A 149 -9.07 -9.73 -8.95
CA THR A 149 -8.09 -10.75 -8.53
C THR A 149 -8.42 -11.43 -7.19
N GLY A 150 -9.26 -10.80 -6.36
CA GLY A 150 -9.59 -11.26 -5.01
C GLY A 150 -8.46 -11.12 -3.99
N LEU A 151 -7.32 -10.51 -4.36
CA LEU A 151 -6.17 -10.36 -3.48
C LEU A 151 -6.35 -9.24 -2.44
N TYR A 152 -7.00 -8.16 -2.84
CA TYR A 152 -7.09 -6.93 -2.05
C TYR A 152 -8.36 -6.92 -1.21
N ARG A 153 -8.25 -6.42 0.02
CA ARG A 153 -9.39 -6.28 0.94
C ARG A 153 -10.21 -5.03 0.69
N TYR A 154 -9.55 -3.94 0.34
CA TYR A 154 -10.19 -2.67 -0.03
C TYR A 154 -9.22 -1.78 -0.80
N LEU A 155 -9.77 -0.71 -1.40
CA LEU A 155 -9.03 0.35 -2.08
C LEU A 155 -8.69 1.45 -1.09
N ALA A 156 -7.39 1.78 -0.96
CA ALA A 156 -6.91 2.96 -0.24
C ALA A 156 -7.15 4.22 -1.10
N HIS A 157 -7.39 5.36 -0.42
CA HIS A 157 -7.50 6.68 -1.06
C HIS A 157 -8.12 6.65 -2.48
N PRO A 158 -9.40 6.26 -2.61
CA PRO A 158 -10.07 6.04 -3.91
C PRO A 158 -10.15 7.29 -4.79
N ASP A 159 -9.87 8.43 -4.22
CA ASP A 159 -9.87 9.76 -4.85
C ASP A 159 -8.47 10.26 -5.25
N LEU A 160 -7.45 9.42 -5.17
CA LEU A 160 -6.06 9.81 -5.47
C LEU A 160 -5.91 10.46 -6.85
N PHE A 161 -6.64 9.95 -7.86
CA PHE A 161 -6.62 10.49 -9.22
C PHE A 161 -7.17 11.91 -9.32
N LEU A 162 -7.97 12.35 -8.34
CA LEU A 162 -8.53 13.71 -8.28
C LEU A 162 -7.50 14.75 -7.83
N ASN A 163 -6.38 14.36 -7.26
CA ASN A 163 -5.32 15.27 -6.89
C ASN A 163 -4.85 16.08 -8.10
N ARG A 164 -5.19 17.39 -8.12
CA ARG A 164 -4.96 18.36 -9.20
C ARG A 164 -5.92 18.27 -10.40
N VAL A 165 -6.99 17.47 -10.33
CA VAL A 165 -8.04 17.54 -11.34
C VAL A 165 -8.79 18.88 -11.17
N THR A 166 -8.92 19.64 -12.25
CA THR A 166 -9.69 20.89 -12.23
C THR A 166 -11.19 20.61 -12.16
N ALA A 167 -11.98 21.58 -11.69
CA ALA A 167 -13.45 21.48 -11.64
C ALA A 167 -14.07 21.10 -12.99
N VAL A 168 -13.49 21.58 -14.10
CA VAL A 168 -13.95 21.28 -15.48
C VAL A 168 -13.70 19.79 -15.81
N SER A 169 -12.51 19.28 -15.50
CA SER A 169 -12.17 17.88 -15.72
C SER A 169 -13.07 16.94 -14.90
N TYR A 170 -13.37 17.32 -13.64
CA TYR A 170 -14.26 16.57 -12.78
C TYR A 170 -15.69 16.45 -13.33
N THR A 171 -16.21 17.52 -13.92
CA THR A 171 -17.56 17.51 -14.53
C THR A 171 -17.63 16.53 -15.71
N HIS A 172 -16.57 16.41 -16.50
CA HIS A 172 -16.51 15.46 -17.62
C HIS A 172 -16.38 13.98 -17.20
N LEU A 173 -15.84 13.72 -16.03
CA LEU A 173 -15.75 12.35 -15.48
C LEU A 173 -17.12 11.83 -14.99
N ARG A 174 -18.07 12.72 -14.71
CA ARG A 174 -19.43 12.36 -14.27
C ARG A 174 -20.44 12.15 -15.42
N ALA A 175 -20.09 12.52 -16.62
CA ALA A 175 -20.94 12.38 -17.82
C ALA A 175 -20.64 11.07 -18.54
#